data_a806c28180a854ea3c5db7c08271be10
#
_entry.id   a806c28180a854ea3c5db7c08271be10
#
_cell.length_a   1.000
_cell.length_b   1.000
_cell.length_c   1.000
_cell.angle_alpha   90.00
_cell.angle_beta   90.00
_cell.angle_gamma   90.00
#
_symmetry.space_group_name_H-M   'P 1'
#
loop_
_entity.id
_entity.type
_entity.pdbx_description
1 polymer ?
#
loop_
_entity_poly.entity_id
_entity_poly.type
_entity_poly.pdbx_seq_one_letter_code
_entity_poly.pdbx_strand_id
1 'polypeptide(L)'
;MLQTLIKRLEIIRAAMSLADEDLIAQQLPALRAVLPQLDGAAGETLAAIIAALAGGHYPQAMRLINRFLTAQAALVVSEDAELVALRLELAALERQITAETLERDEIQALLERFNRDFLLHCGPTLAEILTAQEQIARLQLEKALHAQRRQWQEKRDAGYQEEAETDYRAEMGEEEVARAEAEDEEQAERAEEGADEWVETLAAYDAWCDWLEEQEALANTAAEDDPDLENARRTYEETKQQREAFSNEQTQAEIEQQDIAALDADAETRLKAAYRRASQLCHPDRVSAEHKAQAEQLFKELGQAYKKKDLPTVERILAQLQRGIFTAASDTLSDTAALHARIAELRENLAALRAEIATLQDDDTYTLLRGFADEAAYQAYLAEQCAILAGELEQLYTLLRTLTEEEADDAGGVADTADDDADDDDADETFFF
;
A
#
# COMPACT_ATOMS: atom_id res chain seq x y z
N MET A 1 -22.62 46.57 -33.88
CA MET A 1 -22.16 45.75 -32.75
C MET A 1 -23.23 44.76 -32.29
N LEU A 2 -24.38 45.22 -31.80
CA LEU A 2 -25.47 44.36 -31.30
C LEU A 2 -25.99 43.35 -32.35
N GLN A 3 -26.16 43.75 -33.61
CA GLN A 3 -26.53 42.85 -34.70
C GLN A 3 -25.51 41.74 -34.96
N THR A 4 -24.21 42.02 -34.80
CA THR A 4 -23.14 41.03 -34.96
C THR A 4 -23.17 40.03 -33.81
N LEU A 5 -23.46 40.48 -32.56
CA LEU A 5 -23.62 39.64 -31.41
C LEU A 5 -24.84 38.70 -31.59
N ILE A 6 -25.98 39.23 -31.98
CA ILE A 6 -27.19 38.44 -32.25
C ILE A 6 -26.91 37.33 -33.27
N LYS A 7 -26.25 37.65 -34.40
CA LYS A 7 -25.87 36.65 -35.40
C LYS A 7 -24.96 35.59 -34.87
N ARG A 8 -23.98 35.92 -34.00
CA ARG A 8 -23.09 34.94 -33.37
C ARG A 8 -23.82 34.06 -32.39
N LEU A 9 -24.73 34.61 -31.58
CA LEU A 9 -25.57 33.81 -30.67
C LEU A 9 -26.52 32.88 -31.44
N GLU A 10 -27.04 33.32 -32.61
CA GLU A 10 -27.84 32.47 -33.52
C GLU A 10 -26.98 31.31 -34.11
N ILE A 11 -25.73 31.60 -34.48
CA ILE A 11 -24.77 30.57 -34.94
C ILE A 11 -24.53 29.56 -33.85
N ILE A 12 -24.24 30.02 -32.63
CA ILE A 12 -24.03 29.13 -31.48
C ILE A 12 -25.26 28.31 -31.18
N ARG A 13 -26.45 28.89 -31.20
CA ARG A 13 -27.72 28.18 -31.04
C ARG A 13 -27.89 27.10 -32.10
N ALA A 14 -27.61 27.43 -33.39
CA ALA A 14 -27.62 26.45 -34.47
C ALA A 14 -26.58 25.35 -34.29
N ALA A 15 -25.35 25.71 -33.89
CA ALA A 15 -24.30 24.76 -33.60
C ALA A 15 -24.70 23.80 -32.46
N MET A 16 -25.28 24.29 -31.38
CA MET A 16 -25.83 23.45 -30.32
C MET A 16 -26.93 22.49 -30.83
N SER A 17 -27.78 22.94 -31.74
CA SER A 17 -28.82 22.09 -32.36
C SER A 17 -28.23 21.00 -33.27
N LEU A 18 -27.02 21.21 -33.80
CA LEU A 18 -26.30 20.24 -34.64
C LEU A 18 -25.26 19.44 -33.85
N ALA A 19 -25.18 19.65 -32.53
CA ALA A 19 -24.17 19.07 -31.65
C ALA A 19 -22.70 19.33 -32.13
N ASP A 20 -22.47 20.49 -32.75
CA ASP A 20 -21.15 20.91 -33.28
C ASP A 20 -20.40 21.76 -32.25
N GLU A 21 -19.62 21.07 -31.41
CA GLU A 21 -18.80 21.71 -30.34
C GLU A 21 -17.65 22.54 -30.91
N ASP A 22 -17.07 22.12 -32.05
CA ASP A 22 -15.97 22.84 -32.66
C ASP A 22 -16.39 24.21 -33.10
N LEU A 23 -17.59 24.31 -33.68
CA LEU A 23 -18.16 25.57 -34.08
C LEU A 23 -18.48 26.47 -32.86
N ILE A 24 -18.98 25.89 -31.78
CA ILE A 24 -19.21 26.62 -30.51
C ILE A 24 -17.86 27.17 -29.97
N ALA A 25 -16.82 26.33 -29.90
CA ALA A 25 -15.51 26.71 -29.42
C ALA A 25 -14.90 27.85 -30.26
N GLN A 26 -15.07 27.81 -31.59
CA GLN A 26 -14.59 28.87 -32.49
C GLN A 26 -15.28 30.21 -32.24
N GLN A 27 -16.54 30.25 -31.78
CA GLN A 27 -17.29 31.48 -31.52
C GLN A 27 -16.92 32.14 -30.15
N LEU A 28 -16.46 31.35 -29.17
CA LEU A 28 -16.17 31.82 -27.80
C LEU A 28 -15.17 32.97 -27.72
N PRO A 29 -14.04 32.97 -28.42
CA PRO A 29 -13.08 34.14 -28.41
C PRO A 29 -13.75 35.44 -28.91
N ALA A 30 -14.59 35.31 -29.91
CA ALA A 30 -15.29 36.45 -30.48
C ALA A 30 -16.36 37.02 -29.55
N LEU A 31 -17.04 36.17 -28.78
CA LEU A 31 -17.99 36.62 -27.73
C LEU A 31 -17.26 37.32 -26.59
N ARG A 32 -16.09 36.79 -26.18
CA ARG A 32 -15.21 37.39 -25.13
C ARG A 32 -14.73 38.78 -25.57
N ALA A 33 -14.39 38.95 -26.83
CA ALA A 33 -13.94 40.25 -27.37
C ALA A 33 -15.04 41.32 -27.36
N VAL A 34 -16.33 40.97 -27.43
CA VAL A 34 -17.44 41.88 -27.38
C VAL A 34 -17.88 42.22 -25.94
N LEU A 35 -17.57 41.37 -24.96
CA LEU A 35 -18.01 41.53 -23.57
C LEU A 35 -17.63 42.88 -22.94
N PRO A 36 -16.40 43.41 -23.08
CA PRO A 36 -16.00 44.68 -22.46
C PRO A 36 -16.69 45.89 -23.12
N GLN A 37 -17.38 45.70 -24.22
CA GLN A 37 -18.08 46.76 -24.99
C GLN A 37 -19.58 46.82 -24.67
N LEU A 38 -20.06 45.98 -23.77
CA LEU A 38 -21.47 45.86 -23.36
C LEU A 38 -21.61 46.22 -21.88
N ASP A 39 -22.42 47.22 -21.59
CA ASP A 39 -22.70 47.67 -20.24
C ASP A 39 -24.10 47.15 -19.74
N GLY A 40 -24.23 47.06 -18.42
CA GLY A 40 -25.47 46.69 -17.74
C GLY A 40 -25.93 45.25 -17.93
N ALA A 41 -27.23 44.99 -17.84
CA ALA A 41 -27.87 43.66 -17.87
C ALA A 41 -27.52 42.83 -19.11
N ALA A 42 -27.20 43.46 -20.24
CA ALA A 42 -26.80 42.77 -21.46
C ALA A 42 -25.38 42.19 -21.35
N GLY A 43 -24.47 42.93 -20.73
CA GLY A 43 -23.12 42.48 -20.45
C GLY A 43 -23.07 41.35 -19.44
N GLU A 44 -23.87 41.45 -18.35
CA GLU A 44 -24.01 40.38 -17.35
C GLU A 44 -24.58 39.09 -17.96
N THR A 45 -25.60 39.23 -18.82
CA THR A 45 -26.18 38.07 -19.50
C THR A 45 -25.19 37.43 -20.47
N LEU A 46 -24.41 38.23 -21.22
CA LEU A 46 -23.38 37.70 -22.12
C LEU A 46 -22.27 37.02 -21.36
N ALA A 47 -21.83 37.58 -20.19
CA ALA A 47 -20.86 36.95 -19.34
C ALA A 47 -21.34 35.58 -18.83
N ALA A 48 -22.61 35.49 -18.40
CA ALA A 48 -23.25 34.24 -17.99
C ALA A 48 -23.35 33.22 -19.14
N ILE A 49 -23.64 33.66 -20.36
CA ILE A 49 -23.64 32.78 -21.55
C ILE A 49 -22.24 32.23 -21.82
N ILE A 50 -21.21 33.09 -21.80
CA ILE A 50 -19.80 32.68 -22.01
C ILE A 50 -19.36 31.68 -20.94
N ALA A 51 -19.71 31.94 -19.68
CA ALA A 51 -19.36 31.05 -18.58
C ALA A 51 -20.06 29.68 -18.73
N ALA A 52 -21.31 29.66 -19.08
CA ALA A 52 -22.06 28.41 -19.29
C ALA A 52 -21.51 27.63 -20.50
N LEU A 53 -21.17 28.28 -21.60
CA LEU A 53 -20.56 27.65 -22.78
C LEU A 53 -19.18 27.10 -22.48
N ALA A 54 -18.35 27.84 -21.76
CA ALA A 54 -17.02 27.44 -21.39
C ALA A 54 -17.02 26.29 -20.36
N GLY A 55 -18.05 26.22 -19.51
CA GLY A 55 -18.25 25.14 -18.53
C GLY A 55 -19.00 23.90 -19.08
N GLY A 56 -19.34 23.87 -20.37
CA GLY A 56 -20.11 22.74 -20.96
C GLY A 56 -21.58 22.68 -20.52
N HIS A 57 -22.08 23.74 -19.85
CA HIS A 57 -23.47 23.80 -19.37
C HIS A 57 -24.43 24.27 -20.48
N TYR A 58 -24.49 23.50 -21.58
CA TYR A 58 -25.22 23.85 -22.80
C TYR A 58 -26.72 24.14 -22.60
N PRO A 59 -27.49 23.39 -21.76
CA PRO A 59 -28.88 23.72 -21.47
C PRO A 59 -29.04 25.10 -20.82
N GLN A 60 -28.14 25.48 -19.93
CA GLN A 60 -28.16 26.79 -19.31
C GLN A 60 -27.80 27.88 -20.31
N ALA A 61 -26.74 27.66 -21.10
CA ALA A 61 -26.35 28.54 -22.18
C ALA A 61 -27.47 28.75 -23.17
N MET A 62 -28.20 27.69 -23.59
CA MET A 62 -29.34 27.74 -24.49
C MET A 62 -30.46 28.61 -23.92
N ARG A 63 -30.82 28.40 -22.63
CA ARG A 63 -31.85 29.24 -21.97
C ARG A 63 -31.47 30.71 -21.92
N LEU A 64 -30.23 31.02 -21.62
CA LEU A 64 -29.70 32.38 -21.55
C LEU A 64 -29.68 33.04 -22.96
N ILE A 65 -29.17 32.30 -23.96
CA ILE A 65 -29.19 32.76 -25.37
C ILE A 65 -30.61 33.01 -25.84
N ASN A 66 -31.52 32.10 -25.61
CA ASN A 66 -32.92 32.27 -26.00
C ASN A 66 -33.57 33.46 -25.29
N ARG A 67 -33.32 33.64 -23.97
CA ARG A 67 -33.78 34.84 -23.23
C ARG A 67 -33.22 36.12 -23.82
N PHE A 68 -31.93 36.13 -24.17
CA PHE A 68 -31.27 37.30 -24.78
C PHE A 68 -31.84 37.60 -26.17
N LEU A 69 -32.03 36.56 -27.01
CA LEU A 69 -32.62 36.70 -28.35
C LEU A 69 -34.10 37.08 -28.31
N THR A 70 -34.88 36.52 -27.34
CA THR A 70 -36.30 36.83 -27.16
C THR A 70 -36.52 38.24 -26.65
N ALA A 71 -35.62 38.78 -25.84
CA ALA A 71 -35.64 40.19 -25.45
C ALA A 71 -35.46 41.13 -26.66
N GLN A 72 -34.97 40.61 -27.78
CA GLN A 72 -34.72 41.35 -29.02
C GLN A 72 -35.70 40.92 -30.17
N ALA A 73 -36.27 39.73 -30.14
CA ALA A 73 -37.27 39.25 -31.11
C ALA A 73 -37.95 37.98 -30.56
N ALA A 74 -39.30 37.92 -30.63
CA ALA A 74 -40.07 36.78 -30.13
C ALA A 74 -39.74 35.47 -30.88
N LEU A 75 -39.03 34.56 -30.24
CA LEU A 75 -38.77 33.21 -30.75
C LEU A 75 -39.14 32.13 -29.73
N VAL A 76 -39.86 31.13 -30.20
CA VAL A 76 -40.34 29.94 -29.44
C VAL A 76 -39.14 28.98 -29.25
N VAL A 77 -38.81 28.61 -27.99
CA VAL A 77 -37.87 27.53 -27.70
C VAL A 77 -38.57 26.21 -28.06
N SER A 78 -38.01 25.42 -28.96
CA SER A 78 -38.52 24.07 -29.22
C SER A 78 -38.00 23.11 -28.15
N GLU A 79 -38.83 22.17 -27.67
CA GLU A 79 -38.44 21.09 -26.75
C GLU A 79 -37.24 20.30 -27.32
N ASP A 80 -37.16 20.15 -28.64
CA ASP A 80 -36.06 19.50 -29.35
C ASP A 80 -34.71 20.18 -29.13
N ALA A 81 -34.66 21.52 -29.03
CA ALA A 81 -33.43 22.27 -28.80
C ALA A 81 -32.88 22.06 -27.36
N GLU A 82 -33.75 21.92 -26.37
CA GLU A 82 -33.35 21.65 -24.99
C GLU A 82 -32.80 20.22 -24.86
N LEU A 83 -33.43 19.25 -25.50
CA LEU A 83 -33.00 17.85 -25.52
C LEU A 83 -31.64 17.70 -26.19
N VAL A 84 -31.38 18.40 -27.30
CA VAL A 84 -30.07 18.41 -27.96
C VAL A 84 -29.00 19.04 -27.06
N ALA A 85 -29.32 20.13 -26.35
CA ALA A 85 -28.40 20.78 -25.45
C ALA A 85 -28.03 19.87 -24.25
N LEU A 86 -28.99 19.11 -23.70
CA LEU A 86 -28.75 18.13 -22.63
C LEU A 86 -27.85 16.97 -23.10
N ARG A 87 -28.09 16.45 -24.30
CA ARG A 87 -27.24 15.41 -24.89
C ARG A 87 -25.84 15.89 -25.11
N LEU A 88 -25.66 17.15 -25.57
CA LEU A 88 -24.35 17.73 -25.75
C LEU A 88 -23.60 17.87 -24.43
N GLU A 89 -24.30 18.30 -23.37
CA GLU A 89 -23.70 18.37 -22.02
C GLU A 89 -23.34 17.00 -21.50
N LEU A 90 -24.20 16.00 -21.67
CA LEU A 90 -23.92 14.62 -21.28
C LEU A 90 -22.66 14.10 -21.99
N ALA A 91 -22.57 14.27 -23.31
CA ALA A 91 -21.40 13.87 -24.07
C ALA A 91 -20.09 14.60 -23.65
N ALA A 92 -20.18 15.86 -23.22
CA ALA A 92 -19.07 16.61 -22.69
C ALA A 92 -18.61 16.04 -21.32
N LEU A 93 -19.55 15.71 -20.43
CA LEU A 93 -19.25 15.07 -19.14
C LEU A 93 -18.64 13.69 -19.32
N GLU A 94 -19.17 12.86 -20.22
CA GLU A 94 -18.62 11.55 -20.55
C GLU A 94 -17.16 11.65 -21.02
N ARG A 95 -16.83 12.65 -21.83
CA ARG A 95 -15.45 12.90 -22.28
C ARG A 95 -14.55 13.40 -21.14
N GLN A 96 -15.06 14.28 -20.27
CA GLN A 96 -14.31 14.77 -19.11
C GLN A 96 -13.99 13.63 -18.16
N ILE A 97 -14.96 12.79 -17.78
CA ILE A 97 -14.74 11.63 -16.92
C ILE A 97 -13.68 10.70 -17.52
N THR A 98 -13.77 10.43 -18.83
CA THR A 98 -12.78 9.58 -19.49
C THR A 98 -11.36 10.19 -19.41
N ALA A 99 -11.23 11.51 -19.60
CA ALA A 99 -9.95 12.20 -19.52
C ALA A 99 -9.34 12.18 -18.09
N GLU A 100 -10.19 12.47 -17.09
CA GLU A 100 -9.78 12.44 -15.68
C GLU A 100 -9.45 11.01 -15.22
N THR A 101 -10.20 9.99 -15.68
CA THR A 101 -9.88 8.57 -15.40
C THR A 101 -8.52 8.19 -15.96
N LEU A 102 -8.19 8.64 -17.17
CA LEU A 102 -6.88 8.40 -17.77
C LEU A 102 -5.77 9.06 -16.96
N GLU A 103 -5.99 10.28 -16.47
CA GLU A 103 -5.02 10.99 -15.63
C GLU A 103 -4.78 10.23 -14.31
N ARG A 104 -5.87 9.78 -13.66
CA ARG A 104 -5.77 8.94 -12.46
C ARG A 104 -4.97 7.67 -12.72
N ASP A 105 -5.30 6.95 -13.79
CA ASP A 105 -4.65 5.70 -14.15
C ASP A 105 -3.15 5.90 -14.48
N GLU A 106 -2.79 7.02 -15.11
CA GLU A 106 -1.39 7.39 -15.38
C GLU A 106 -0.62 7.66 -14.08
N ILE A 107 -1.23 8.33 -13.10
CA ILE A 107 -0.63 8.57 -11.77
C ILE A 107 -0.47 7.26 -11.01
N GLN A 108 -1.50 6.44 -10.94
CA GLN A 108 -1.45 5.14 -10.28
C GLN A 108 -0.38 4.22 -10.90
N ALA A 109 -0.30 4.16 -12.22
CA ALA A 109 0.73 3.37 -12.91
C ALA A 109 2.14 3.85 -12.60
N LEU A 110 2.34 5.16 -12.42
CA LEU A 110 3.63 5.73 -12.03
C LEU A 110 4.02 5.33 -10.61
N LEU A 111 3.09 5.40 -9.65
CA LEU A 111 3.29 5.00 -8.26
C LEU A 111 3.53 3.48 -8.15
N GLU A 112 2.73 2.67 -8.84
CA GLU A 112 2.92 1.21 -8.90
C GLU A 112 4.28 0.82 -9.51
N ARG A 113 4.72 1.54 -10.56
CA ARG A 113 6.06 1.35 -11.12
C ARG A 113 7.13 1.61 -10.07
N PHE A 114 7.04 2.72 -9.35
CA PHE A 114 8.01 3.06 -8.31
C PHE A 114 8.07 2.00 -7.21
N ASN A 115 6.92 1.59 -6.68
CA ASN A 115 6.85 0.58 -5.63
C ASN A 115 7.49 -0.74 -6.09
N ARG A 116 7.20 -1.17 -7.32
CA ARG A 116 7.80 -2.37 -7.89
C ARG A 116 9.30 -2.22 -8.09
N ASP A 117 9.77 -1.12 -8.69
CA ASP A 117 11.18 -0.86 -8.93
C ASP A 117 11.95 -0.79 -7.60
N PHE A 118 11.35 -0.19 -6.57
CA PHE A 118 11.91 -0.15 -5.21
C PHE A 118 12.00 -1.54 -4.59
N LEU A 119 10.95 -2.35 -4.66
CA LEU A 119 10.94 -3.73 -4.17
C LEU A 119 11.97 -4.61 -4.89
N LEU A 120 12.17 -4.42 -6.19
CA LEU A 120 13.15 -5.18 -6.95
C LEU A 120 14.60 -4.78 -6.65
N HIS A 121 14.87 -3.49 -6.43
CA HIS A 121 16.22 -2.99 -6.19
C HIS A 121 16.62 -3.09 -4.71
N CYS A 122 15.76 -2.63 -3.81
CA CYS A 122 16.03 -2.55 -2.37
C CYS A 122 15.41 -3.70 -1.58
N GLY A 123 14.50 -4.48 -2.20
CA GLY A 123 13.79 -5.58 -1.55
C GLY A 123 14.70 -6.63 -0.91
N PRO A 124 15.77 -7.11 -1.58
CA PRO A 124 16.68 -8.05 -0.95
C PRO A 124 17.29 -7.53 0.36
N THR A 125 17.74 -6.27 0.38
CA THR A 125 18.29 -5.64 1.59
C THR A 125 17.22 -5.45 2.67
N LEU A 126 16.00 -5.08 2.29
CA LEU A 126 14.86 -4.97 3.21
C LEU A 126 14.49 -6.34 3.82
N ALA A 127 14.51 -7.42 3.01
CA ALA A 127 14.27 -8.77 3.50
C ALA A 127 15.31 -9.19 4.55
N GLU A 128 16.58 -8.84 4.33
CA GLU A 128 17.64 -9.07 5.31
C GLU A 128 17.46 -8.22 6.58
N ILE A 129 17.05 -6.96 6.47
CA ILE A 129 16.71 -6.09 7.60
C ILE A 129 15.60 -6.71 8.45
N LEU A 130 14.48 -7.11 7.83
CA LEU A 130 13.36 -7.73 8.52
C LEU A 130 13.74 -9.06 9.17
N THR A 131 14.61 -9.85 8.51
CA THR A 131 15.15 -11.08 9.08
C THR A 131 16.03 -10.80 10.30
N ALA A 132 16.89 -9.80 10.24
CA ALA A 132 17.72 -9.39 11.36
C ALA A 132 16.88 -8.85 12.54
N GLN A 133 15.84 -8.07 12.24
CA GLN A 133 14.91 -7.56 13.27
C GLN A 133 14.14 -8.70 13.95
N GLU A 134 13.66 -9.70 13.19
CA GLU A 134 13.00 -10.89 13.76
C GLU A 134 13.97 -11.68 14.64
N GLN A 135 15.24 -11.87 14.22
CA GLN A 135 16.24 -12.54 15.03
C GLN A 135 16.54 -11.78 16.33
N ILE A 136 16.66 -10.44 16.28
CA ILE A 136 16.83 -9.60 17.46
C ILE A 136 15.64 -9.74 18.42
N ALA A 137 14.41 -9.65 17.90
CA ALA A 137 13.20 -9.79 18.70
C ALA A 137 13.08 -11.19 19.32
N ARG A 138 13.51 -12.24 18.60
CA ARG A 138 13.59 -13.61 19.10
C ARG A 138 14.57 -13.72 20.27
N LEU A 139 15.81 -13.23 20.13
CA LEU A 139 16.79 -13.25 21.21
C LEU A 139 16.32 -12.47 22.45
N GLN A 140 15.64 -11.34 22.24
CA GLN A 140 15.03 -10.57 23.34
C GLN A 140 13.95 -11.37 24.06
N LEU A 141 13.11 -12.10 23.33
CA LEU A 141 12.10 -12.98 23.89
C LEU A 141 12.75 -14.14 24.68
N GLU A 142 13.78 -14.79 24.12
CA GLU A 142 14.56 -15.83 24.80
C GLU A 142 15.16 -15.32 26.12
N LYS A 143 15.77 -14.12 26.12
CA LYS A 143 16.27 -13.47 27.34
C LYS A 143 15.18 -13.23 28.39
N ALA A 144 14.01 -12.72 27.96
CA ALA A 144 12.89 -12.49 28.86
C ALA A 144 12.37 -13.81 29.48
N LEU A 145 12.27 -14.88 28.69
CA LEU A 145 11.90 -16.22 29.17
C LEU A 145 12.93 -16.80 30.17
N HIS A 146 14.22 -16.65 29.88
CA HIS A 146 15.28 -17.07 30.81
C HIS A 146 15.27 -16.26 32.10
N ALA A 147 15.03 -14.96 32.05
CA ALA A 147 14.91 -14.12 33.25
C ALA A 147 13.70 -14.53 34.12
N GLN A 148 12.55 -14.80 33.49
CA GLN A 148 11.36 -15.29 34.19
C GLN A 148 11.63 -16.65 34.84
N ARG A 149 12.29 -17.58 34.11
CA ARG A 149 12.62 -18.91 34.65
C ARG A 149 13.53 -18.81 35.88
N ARG A 150 14.58 -17.93 35.83
CA ARG A 150 15.46 -17.69 36.99
C ARG A 150 14.66 -17.16 38.19
N GLN A 151 13.78 -16.19 38.01
CA GLN A 151 12.93 -15.67 39.07
C GLN A 151 12.00 -16.72 39.68
N TRP A 152 11.47 -17.63 38.85
CA TRP A 152 10.63 -18.75 39.30
C TRP A 152 11.44 -19.77 40.11
N GLN A 153 12.67 -20.10 39.68
CA GLN A 153 13.57 -20.98 40.41
C GLN A 153 13.94 -20.39 41.77
N GLU A 154 14.33 -19.13 41.81
CA GLU A 154 14.65 -18.41 43.04
C GLU A 154 13.47 -18.40 44.03
N LYS A 155 12.26 -18.09 43.55
CA LYS A 155 11.04 -18.10 44.37
C LYS A 155 10.70 -19.49 44.88
N ARG A 156 10.86 -20.51 44.04
CA ARG A 156 10.64 -21.90 44.42
C ARG A 156 11.64 -22.37 45.48
N ASP A 157 12.90 -22.11 45.25
CA ASP A 157 13.96 -22.52 46.16
C ASP A 157 13.88 -21.79 47.49
N ALA A 158 13.52 -20.51 47.51
CA ALA A 158 13.21 -19.76 48.74
C ALA A 158 11.94 -20.32 49.46
N GLY A 159 10.89 -20.67 48.72
CA GLY A 159 9.68 -21.27 49.29
C GLY A 159 9.91 -22.66 49.86
N TYR A 160 10.69 -23.50 49.19
CA TYR A 160 11.05 -24.83 49.67
C TYR A 160 11.97 -24.78 50.91
N GLN A 161 12.90 -23.80 50.98
CA GLN A 161 13.73 -23.59 52.17
C GLN A 161 12.91 -23.13 53.36
N GLU A 162 11.93 -22.23 53.16
CA GLU A 162 11.07 -21.73 54.23
C GLU A 162 10.08 -22.80 54.77
N GLU A 163 9.49 -23.64 53.88
CA GLU A 163 8.67 -24.75 54.29
C GLU A 163 9.44 -25.91 54.91
N ALA A 164 10.63 -26.24 54.32
CA ALA A 164 11.49 -27.29 54.84
C ALA A 164 12.09 -26.95 56.22
N GLU A 165 12.53 -25.68 56.42
CA GLU A 165 13.01 -25.25 57.71
C GLU A 165 11.91 -25.20 58.77
N THR A 166 10.67 -24.90 58.41
CA THR A 166 9.54 -24.83 59.37
C THR A 166 9.04 -26.25 59.75
N ASP A 167 8.95 -27.17 58.80
CA ASP A 167 8.52 -28.54 59.07
C ASP A 167 9.60 -29.38 59.73
N TYR A 168 10.88 -29.16 59.34
CA TYR A 168 12.01 -29.87 59.89
C TYR A 168 12.30 -29.47 61.37
N ARG A 169 12.12 -28.21 61.72
CA ARG A 169 12.19 -27.71 63.11
C ARG A 169 11.05 -28.18 63.98
N ALA A 170 9.89 -28.49 63.36
CA ALA A 170 8.71 -28.89 64.11
C ALA A 170 8.69 -30.40 64.48
N GLU A 171 9.34 -31.26 63.64
CA GLU A 171 9.32 -32.69 63.81
C GLU A 171 10.56 -33.32 64.46
N MET A 172 11.71 -32.66 64.42
CA MET A 172 12.99 -33.25 64.87
C MET A 172 13.63 -32.42 65.96
N GLY A 173 14.01 -33.07 67.08
CA GLY A 173 14.78 -32.46 68.15
C GLY A 173 16.21 -32.12 67.67
N GLU A 174 16.86 -31.13 68.28
CA GLU A 174 18.15 -30.57 67.88
C GLU A 174 19.32 -31.57 67.67
N GLU A 175 19.23 -32.82 68.25
CA GLU A 175 20.25 -33.88 68.09
C GLU A 175 20.07 -34.74 66.83
N GLU A 176 18.90 -34.79 66.24
CA GLU A 176 18.61 -35.56 65.01
C GLU A 176 18.96 -34.73 63.75
N VAL A 177 18.89 -33.43 63.79
CA VAL A 177 19.21 -32.52 62.70
C VAL A 177 20.70 -32.61 62.33
N ALA A 178 21.61 -32.61 63.33
CA ALA A 178 23.06 -32.73 63.10
C ALA A 178 23.48 -34.05 62.49
N ARG A 179 22.65 -35.09 62.56
CA ARG A 179 22.95 -36.43 62.03
C ARG A 179 22.50 -36.58 60.57
N ALA A 180 21.43 -35.90 60.17
CA ALA A 180 20.93 -35.93 58.81
C ALA A 180 21.78 -35.07 57.85
N GLU A 181 22.33 -33.95 58.33
CA GLU A 181 23.24 -33.10 57.55
C GLU A 181 24.52 -33.86 57.14
N ALA A 182 24.99 -34.78 57.95
CA ALA A 182 26.18 -35.57 57.63
C ALA A 182 25.94 -36.77 56.66
N GLU A 183 24.66 -37.19 56.46
CA GLU A 183 24.30 -38.22 55.51
C GLU A 183 23.95 -37.67 54.10
N ASP A 184 23.60 -36.38 53.98
CA ASP A 184 23.36 -35.72 52.69
C ASP A 184 24.63 -35.36 51.93
N GLU A 185 25.76 -35.08 52.61
CA GLU A 185 27.09 -34.89 51.97
C GLU A 185 27.55 -36.16 51.24
N GLU A 186 27.23 -37.36 51.72
CA GLU A 186 27.63 -38.63 51.11
C GLU A 186 26.80 -39.02 49.85
N GLN A 187 25.59 -38.38 49.64
CA GLN A 187 24.75 -38.61 48.46
C GLN A 187 25.03 -37.68 47.32
N ALA A 188 25.54 -36.48 47.57
CA ALA A 188 25.94 -35.51 46.56
C ALA A 188 27.13 -36.02 45.72
N GLU A 189 28.08 -36.74 46.33
CA GLU A 189 29.25 -37.26 45.62
C GLU A 189 28.93 -38.38 44.59
N ARG A 190 27.75 -38.99 44.62
CA ARG A 190 27.37 -40.08 43.70
C ARG A 190 26.61 -39.62 42.45
N ALA A 191 26.24 -38.38 42.35
CA ALA A 191 25.48 -37.83 41.22
C ALA A 191 26.34 -37.33 40.05
N GLU A 192 27.69 -37.25 40.22
CA GLU A 192 28.61 -36.62 39.22
C GLU A 192 29.17 -37.57 38.15
N GLU A 193 28.80 -38.88 38.12
CA GLU A 193 29.32 -39.80 37.08
C GLU A 193 28.34 -40.07 35.94
N GLY A 194 27.96 -39.09 35.13
CA GLY A 194 27.07 -39.38 34.01
C GLY A 194 26.77 -38.26 32.99
N ALA A 195 27.68 -37.42 32.72
CA ALA A 195 27.49 -36.38 31.68
C ALA A 195 28.60 -36.39 30.64
N ASP A 196 28.57 -37.38 29.76
CA ASP A 196 29.32 -37.34 28.51
C ASP A 196 28.44 -37.72 27.34
N GLU A 197 28.34 -36.78 26.42
CA GLU A 197 28.12 -36.93 24.98
C GLU A 197 27.01 -36.03 24.42
N TRP A 198 27.39 -34.85 24.02
CA TRP A 198 26.58 -33.98 23.17
C TRP A 198 27.00 -34.13 21.72
N VAL A 199 26.19 -34.88 20.97
CA VAL A 199 26.27 -34.88 19.50
C VAL A 199 24.91 -34.47 18.90
N GLU A 200 25.01 -33.39 18.16
CA GLU A 200 24.36 -33.06 16.91
C GLU A 200 23.12 -32.20 16.89
N THR A 201 23.36 -31.16 16.28
CA THR A 201 22.76 -29.89 15.90
C THR A 201 21.44 -29.91 15.11
N LEU A 202 20.86 -31.00 14.68
CA LEU A 202 19.55 -31.05 14.02
C LEU A 202 18.43 -31.50 14.96
N ALA A 203 18.73 -32.41 15.90
CA ALA A 203 17.78 -32.78 16.95
C ALA A 203 17.56 -31.63 17.96
N ALA A 204 18.50 -30.70 18.06
CA ALA A 204 18.37 -29.52 18.93
C ALA A 204 17.32 -28.51 18.40
N TYR A 205 17.09 -28.45 17.09
CA TYR A 205 16.09 -27.54 16.52
C TYR A 205 14.67 -28.09 16.70
N ASP A 206 14.46 -29.39 16.47
CA ASP A 206 13.16 -30.03 16.70
C ASP A 206 12.83 -30.06 18.20
N ALA A 207 13.81 -30.39 19.05
CA ALA A 207 13.68 -30.33 20.50
C ALA A 207 13.43 -28.89 21.02
N TRP A 208 13.93 -27.87 20.31
CA TRP A 208 13.69 -26.48 20.65
C TRP A 208 12.26 -26.04 20.24
N CYS A 209 11.73 -26.51 19.11
CA CYS A 209 10.34 -26.28 18.72
C CYS A 209 9.36 -26.96 19.68
N ASP A 210 9.62 -28.23 20.02
CA ASP A 210 8.83 -28.97 21.01
C ASP A 210 8.91 -28.31 22.40
N TRP A 211 10.10 -27.80 22.77
CA TRP A 211 10.30 -27.05 24.01
C TRP A 211 9.54 -25.71 24.00
N LEU A 212 9.51 -25.00 22.87
CA LEU A 212 8.72 -23.75 22.71
C LEU A 212 7.23 -24.03 22.86
N GLU A 213 6.70 -25.11 22.25
CA GLU A 213 5.29 -25.51 22.39
C GLU A 213 4.95 -25.90 23.84
N GLU A 214 5.87 -26.60 24.53
CA GLU A 214 5.70 -26.97 25.94
C GLU A 214 5.80 -25.76 26.88
N GLN A 215 6.71 -24.79 26.57
CA GLN A 215 6.81 -23.53 27.30
C GLN A 215 5.61 -22.60 27.02
N GLU A 216 5.08 -22.63 25.81
CA GLU A 216 3.87 -21.88 25.45
C GLU A 216 2.64 -22.40 26.22
N ALA A 217 2.56 -23.69 26.42
CA ALA A 217 1.52 -24.31 27.26
C ALA A 217 1.69 -23.99 28.76
N LEU A 218 2.92 -23.97 29.27
CA LEU A 218 3.25 -23.59 30.66
C LEU A 218 3.12 -22.08 30.90
N ALA A 219 3.54 -21.24 29.96
CA ALA A 219 3.44 -19.79 30.02
C ALA A 219 1.99 -19.29 29.95
N ASN A 220 1.11 -20.00 29.26
CA ASN A 220 -0.33 -19.67 29.24
C ASN A 220 -1.02 -19.89 30.61
N THR A 221 -0.41 -20.65 31.50
CA THR A 221 -0.93 -20.85 32.86
C THR A 221 -0.29 -19.92 33.91
N ALA A 222 0.83 -19.25 33.59
CA ALA A 222 1.61 -18.43 34.53
C ALA A 222 1.89 -16.99 34.04
N ALA A 223 1.46 -16.63 32.81
CA ALA A 223 1.84 -15.39 32.13
C ALA A 223 0.95 -14.18 32.40
N GLU A 224 0.08 -14.23 33.41
CA GLU A 224 -0.85 -13.09 33.63
C GLU A 224 -0.22 -11.83 34.21
N ASP A 225 1.08 -11.82 34.62
CA ASP A 225 1.64 -10.69 35.38
C ASP A 225 3.03 -10.18 34.97
N ASP A 226 3.66 -10.65 33.87
CA ASP A 226 4.98 -10.11 33.42
C ASP A 226 4.85 -9.26 32.14
N PRO A 227 4.76 -7.91 32.27
CA PRO A 227 4.58 -7.02 31.13
C PRO A 227 5.76 -6.99 30.16
N ASP A 228 6.97 -7.33 30.62
CA ASP A 228 8.18 -7.33 29.78
C ASP A 228 8.19 -8.54 28.85
N LEU A 229 7.78 -9.70 29.35
CA LEU A 229 7.65 -10.91 28.55
C LEU A 229 6.51 -10.77 27.51
N GLU A 230 5.35 -10.24 27.91
CA GLU A 230 4.24 -9.99 26.98
C GLU A 230 4.64 -9.01 25.88
N ASN A 231 5.38 -7.96 26.22
CA ASN A 231 5.89 -7.01 25.25
C ASN A 231 6.91 -7.64 24.28
N ALA A 232 7.84 -8.45 24.77
CA ALA A 232 8.81 -9.17 23.94
C ALA A 232 8.13 -10.16 22.98
N ARG A 233 7.12 -10.92 23.46
CA ARG A 233 6.30 -11.83 22.63
C ARG A 233 5.58 -11.08 21.52
N ARG A 234 4.92 -9.97 21.85
CA ARG A 234 4.22 -9.15 20.89
C ARG A 234 5.18 -8.59 19.82
N THR A 235 6.33 -8.08 20.23
CA THR A 235 7.34 -7.55 19.29
C THR A 235 7.85 -8.65 18.33
N TYR A 236 8.08 -9.86 18.83
CA TYR A 236 8.49 -10.98 17.99
C TYR A 236 7.40 -11.39 16.98
N GLU A 237 6.13 -11.48 17.40
CA GLU A 237 5.02 -11.79 16.51
C GLU A 237 4.82 -10.71 15.44
N GLU A 238 4.91 -9.43 15.82
CA GLU A 238 4.81 -8.31 14.88
C GLU A 238 5.94 -8.32 13.83
N THR A 239 7.18 -8.53 14.24
CA THR A 239 8.33 -8.60 13.31
C THR A 239 8.24 -9.80 12.38
N LYS A 240 7.81 -10.96 12.88
CA LYS A 240 7.57 -12.17 12.07
C LYS A 240 6.49 -11.93 11.01
N GLN A 241 5.36 -11.36 11.40
CA GLN A 241 4.27 -11.03 10.47
C GLN A 241 4.73 -10.01 9.40
N GLN A 242 5.50 -9.00 9.79
CA GLN A 242 6.05 -8.02 8.85
C GLN A 242 6.96 -8.68 7.82
N ARG A 243 7.86 -9.57 8.24
CA ARG A 243 8.75 -10.31 7.33
C ARG A 243 7.97 -11.19 6.36
N GLU A 244 6.96 -11.93 6.84
CA GLU A 244 6.13 -12.79 6.00
C GLU A 244 5.29 -11.98 4.99
N ALA A 245 4.69 -10.85 5.42
CA ALA A 245 3.95 -9.96 4.54
C ALA A 245 4.86 -9.39 3.44
N PHE A 246 6.03 -8.90 3.81
CA PHE A 246 7.01 -8.36 2.87
C PHE A 246 7.51 -9.40 1.86
N SER A 247 7.79 -10.64 2.30
CA SER A 247 8.21 -11.73 1.41
C SER A 247 7.15 -12.04 0.34
N ASN A 248 5.86 -11.98 0.72
CA ASN A 248 4.75 -12.16 -0.21
C ASN A 248 4.68 -11.00 -1.23
N GLU A 249 4.86 -9.75 -0.76
CA GLU A 249 4.88 -8.57 -1.65
C GLU A 249 6.04 -8.60 -2.64
N GLN A 250 7.24 -8.97 -2.17
CA GLN A 250 8.42 -9.10 -3.03
C GLN A 250 8.20 -10.18 -4.11
N THR A 251 7.70 -11.35 -3.71
CA THR A 251 7.39 -12.43 -4.65
C THR A 251 6.37 -11.99 -5.69
N GLN A 252 5.34 -11.25 -5.27
CA GLN A 252 4.33 -10.71 -6.17
C GLN A 252 4.93 -9.69 -7.14
N ALA A 253 5.81 -8.80 -6.68
CA ALA A 253 6.48 -7.82 -7.53
C ALA A 253 7.40 -8.49 -8.58
N GLU A 254 8.08 -9.58 -8.22
CA GLU A 254 8.91 -10.36 -9.14
C GLU A 254 8.06 -11.05 -10.23
N ILE A 255 6.92 -11.64 -9.86
CA ILE A 255 5.97 -12.24 -10.81
C ILE A 255 5.44 -11.17 -11.77
N GLU A 256 5.01 -10.01 -11.23
CA GLU A 256 4.51 -8.91 -12.05
C GLU A 256 5.57 -8.37 -13.02
N GLN A 257 6.83 -8.29 -12.58
CA GLN A 257 7.92 -7.87 -13.46
C GLN A 257 8.17 -8.84 -14.61
N GLN A 258 8.08 -10.15 -14.37
CA GLN A 258 8.19 -11.16 -15.41
C GLN A 258 7.07 -11.06 -16.44
N ASP A 259 5.88 -10.66 -16.00
CA ASP A 259 4.70 -10.48 -16.85
C ASP A 259 4.73 -9.17 -17.68
N ILE A 260 5.61 -8.22 -17.34
CA ILE A 260 5.69 -6.94 -18.05
C ILE A 260 6.53 -7.09 -19.31
N ALA A 261 5.91 -6.82 -20.46
CA ALA A 261 6.60 -6.84 -21.75
C ALA A 261 7.60 -5.68 -21.88
N ALA A 262 8.80 -5.96 -22.35
CA ALA A 262 9.75 -4.93 -22.74
C ALA A 262 9.30 -4.28 -24.06
N LEU A 263 8.91 -3.02 -24.01
CA LEU A 263 8.48 -2.25 -25.20
C LEU A 263 9.55 -1.22 -25.56
N ASP A 264 9.72 -0.99 -26.88
CA ASP A 264 10.45 0.17 -27.37
C ASP A 264 9.60 1.46 -27.26
N ALA A 265 10.23 2.63 -27.45
CA ALA A 265 9.54 3.92 -27.30
C ALA A 265 8.36 4.12 -28.27
N ASP A 266 8.44 3.55 -29.47
CA ASP A 266 7.39 3.62 -30.46
C ASP A 266 6.20 2.73 -30.05
N ALA A 267 6.47 1.52 -29.56
CA ALA A 267 5.45 0.61 -29.06
C ALA A 267 4.78 1.16 -27.79
N GLU A 268 5.54 1.82 -26.91
CA GLU A 268 4.97 2.48 -25.72
C GLU A 268 4.04 3.64 -26.09
N THR A 269 4.41 4.45 -27.08
CA THR A 269 3.56 5.51 -27.61
C THR A 269 2.28 4.95 -28.22
N ARG A 270 2.39 3.87 -28.97
CA ARG A 270 1.23 3.16 -29.54
C ARG A 270 0.33 2.57 -28.47
N LEU A 271 0.91 1.96 -27.42
CA LEU A 271 0.19 1.43 -26.28
C LEU A 271 -0.67 2.51 -25.60
N LYS A 272 -0.05 3.66 -25.26
CA LYS A 272 -0.76 4.80 -24.67
C LYS A 272 -1.89 5.32 -25.56
N ALA A 273 -1.64 5.46 -26.84
CA ALA A 273 -2.65 5.92 -27.80
C ALA A 273 -3.79 4.90 -27.95
N ALA A 274 -3.49 3.61 -28.03
CA ALA A 274 -4.49 2.54 -28.15
C ALA A 274 -5.33 2.44 -26.84
N TYR A 275 -4.68 2.51 -25.69
CA TYR A 275 -5.36 2.50 -24.38
C TYR A 275 -6.32 3.66 -24.23
N ARG A 276 -5.88 4.91 -24.49
CA ARG A 276 -6.74 6.09 -24.46
C ARG A 276 -7.97 5.94 -25.35
N ARG A 277 -7.78 5.42 -26.55
CA ARG A 277 -8.88 5.24 -27.50
C ARG A 277 -9.83 4.12 -27.08
N ALA A 278 -9.33 3.01 -26.55
CA ALA A 278 -10.13 1.91 -26.04
C ALA A 278 -10.92 2.32 -24.80
N SER A 279 -10.29 3.03 -23.84
CA SER A 279 -10.94 3.55 -22.64
C SER A 279 -12.11 4.47 -22.97
N GLN A 280 -11.95 5.34 -23.96
CA GLN A 280 -13.07 6.20 -24.44
C GLN A 280 -14.27 5.41 -24.98
N LEU A 281 -14.05 4.23 -25.53
CA LEU A 281 -15.10 3.41 -26.11
C LEU A 281 -15.80 2.48 -25.12
N CYS A 282 -15.11 2.04 -24.06
CA CYS A 282 -15.66 1.09 -23.08
C CYS A 282 -15.78 1.64 -21.66
N HIS A 283 -15.62 2.95 -21.46
CA HIS A 283 -15.78 3.52 -20.12
C HIS A 283 -17.19 3.26 -19.57
N PRO A 284 -17.36 2.64 -18.37
CA PRO A 284 -18.68 2.23 -17.88
C PRO A 284 -19.65 3.39 -17.69
N ASP A 285 -19.14 4.60 -17.43
CA ASP A 285 -19.96 5.80 -17.30
C ASP A 285 -20.42 6.41 -18.64
N ARG A 286 -19.81 5.97 -19.74
CA ARG A 286 -20.17 6.43 -21.08
C ARG A 286 -21.14 5.50 -21.79
N VAL A 287 -21.11 4.23 -21.46
CA VAL A 287 -21.91 3.19 -22.11
C VAL A 287 -23.33 3.18 -21.55
N SER A 288 -24.29 2.79 -22.38
CA SER A 288 -25.72 2.64 -21.98
C SER A 288 -25.87 1.61 -20.86
N ALA A 289 -26.86 1.78 -19.98
CA ALA A 289 -27.10 0.93 -18.82
C ALA A 289 -27.16 -0.57 -19.14
N GLU A 290 -27.68 -0.93 -20.33
CA GLU A 290 -27.75 -2.33 -20.78
C GLU A 290 -26.39 -3.01 -20.95
N HIS A 291 -25.33 -2.25 -21.26
CA HIS A 291 -24.02 -2.77 -21.56
C HIS A 291 -23.00 -2.45 -20.44
N LYS A 292 -23.42 -1.79 -19.35
CA LYS A 292 -22.52 -1.31 -18.28
C LYS A 292 -21.67 -2.43 -17.68
N ALA A 293 -22.26 -3.56 -17.33
CA ALA A 293 -21.54 -4.70 -16.75
C ALA A 293 -20.48 -5.29 -17.69
N GLN A 294 -20.79 -5.39 -18.99
CA GLN A 294 -19.86 -5.86 -20.00
C GLN A 294 -18.72 -4.86 -20.24
N ALA A 295 -19.06 -3.57 -20.21
CA ALA A 295 -18.07 -2.49 -20.33
C ALA A 295 -17.11 -2.48 -19.14
N GLU A 296 -17.59 -2.65 -17.91
CA GLU A 296 -16.77 -2.76 -16.70
C GLU A 296 -15.77 -3.93 -16.78
N GLN A 297 -16.20 -5.08 -17.27
CA GLN A 297 -15.35 -6.24 -17.44
C GLN A 297 -14.23 -5.97 -18.47
N LEU A 298 -14.60 -5.43 -19.64
CA LEU A 298 -13.61 -5.07 -20.67
C LEU A 298 -12.69 -3.94 -20.24
N PHE A 299 -13.18 -2.99 -19.45
CA PHE A 299 -12.35 -1.92 -18.91
C PHE A 299 -11.33 -2.43 -17.91
N LYS A 300 -11.67 -3.40 -17.06
CA LYS A 300 -10.73 -4.09 -16.17
C LYS A 300 -9.67 -4.88 -16.96
N GLU A 301 -10.09 -5.64 -17.98
CA GLU A 301 -9.16 -6.38 -18.84
C GLU A 301 -8.20 -5.43 -19.56
N LEU A 302 -8.73 -4.30 -20.07
CA LEU A 302 -7.94 -3.25 -20.71
C LEU A 302 -6.90 -2.63 -19.75
N GLY A 303 -7.30 -2.32 -18.51
CA GLY A 303 -6.41 -1.79 -17.47
C GLY A 303 -5.28 -2.76 -17.10
N GLN A 304 -5.61 -4.04 -16.94
CA GLN A 304 -4.60 -5.08 -16.68
C GLN A 304 -3.61 -5.23 -17.83
N ALA A 305 -4.09 -5.25 -19.09
CA ALA A 305 -3.24 -5.32 -20.27
C ALA A 305 -2.32 -4.08 -20.39
N TYR A 306 -2.83 -2.92 -20.05
CA TYR A 306 -2.03 -1.68 -20.03
C TYR A 306 -0.92 -1.72 -18.97
N LYS A 307 -1.21 -2.16 -17.74
CA LYS A 307 -0.23 -2.32 -16.65
C LYS A 307 0.89 -3.31 -17.01
N LYS A 308 0.53 -4.43 -17.68
CA LYS A 308 1.48 -5.43 -18.16
C LYS A 308 2.23 -5.02 -19.46
N LYS A 309 1.96 -3.82 -19.97
CA LYS A 309 2.47 -3.34 -21.26
C LYS A 309 2.15 -4.27 -22.44
N ASP A 310 1.06 -5.02 -22.36
CA ASP A 310 0.61 -5.98 -23.38
C ASP A 310 -0.09 -5.23 -24.54
N LEU A 311 0.72 -4.67 -25.43
CA LEU A 311 0.24 -3.96 -26.63
C LEU A 311 -0.68 -4.81 -27.51
N PRO A 312 -0.39 -6.10 -27.83
CA PRO A 312 -1.28 -6.94 -28.62
C PRO A 312 -2.68 -7.07 -28.03
N THR A 313 -2.81 -7.27 -26.72
CA THR A 313 -4.11 -7.39 -26.06
C THR A 313 -4.87 -6.07 -26.08
N VAL A 314 -4.20 -4.92 -25.83
CA VAL A 314 -4.83 -3.59 -25.89
C VAL A 314 -5.32 -3.29 -27.31
N GLU A 315 -4.52 -3.58 -28.35
CA GLU A 315 -4.92 -3.41 -29.76
C GLU A 315 -6.09 -4.36 -30.14
N ARG A 316 -6.10 -5.59 -29.65
CA ARG A 316 -7.20 -6.53 -29.84
C ARG A 316 -8.50 -6.01 -29.24
N ILE A 317 -8.46 -5.54 -28.00
CA ILE A 317 -9.63 -4.93 -27.31
C ILE A 317 -10.10 -3.69 -28.08
N LEU A 318 -9.20 -2.80 -28.49
CA LEU A 318 -9.53 -1.63 -29.29
C LEU A 318 -10.22 -2.01 -30.60
N ALA A 319 -9.67 -2.98 -31.32
CA ALA A 319 -10.28 -3.47 -32.58
C ALA A 319 -11.67 -4.07 -32.37
N GLN A 320 -11.88 -4.77 -31.25
CA GLN A 320 -13.19 -5.28 -30.85
C GLN A 320 -14.18 -4.15 -30.58
N LEU A 321 -13.78 -3.13 -29.83
CA LEU A 321 -14.62 -1.97 -29.50
C LEU A 321 -14.97 -1.11 -30.71
N GLN A 322 -14.04 -0.97 -31.66
CA GLN A 322 -14.27 -0.24 -32.92
C GLN A 322 -15.33 -0.87 -33.82
N ARG A 323 -15.68 -2.14 -33.62
CA ARG A 323 -16.80 -2.80 -34.32
C ARG A 323 -18.18 -2.35 -33.82
N GLY A 324 -18.26 -1.45 -32.85
CA GLY A 324 -19.49 -0.82 -32.42
C GLY A 324 -20.34 -1.65 -31.47
N ILE A 325 -19.70 -2.34 -30.51
CA ILE A 325 -20.38 -3.18 -29.52
C ILE A 325 -21.15 -2.33 -28.50
N PHE A 326 -20.66 -1.12 -28.20
CA PHE A 326 -21.27 -0.22 -27.22
C PHE A 326 -21.78 1.04 -27.88
N THR A 327 -22.98 1.49 -27.42
CA THR A 327 -23.55 2.79 -27.76
C THR A 327 -23.39 3.74 -26.57
N ALA A 328 -23.05 5.00 -26.83
CA ALA A 328 -22.95 6.00 -25.79
C ALA A 328 -24.33 6.27 -25.16
N ALA A 329 -24.38 6.53 -23.85
CA ALA A 329 -25.61 6.86 -23.16
C ALA A 329 -26.22 8.16 -23.70
N SER A 330 -25.38 9.12 -24.12
CA SER A 330 -25.81 10.36 -24.80
C SER A 330 -26.60 10.14 -26.10
N ASP A 331 -26.33 9.02 -26.79
CA ASP A 331 -26.98 8.69 -28.05
C ASP A 331 -28.33 7.95 -27.86
N THR A 332 -28.52 7.28 -26.71
CA THR A 332 -29.67 6.39 -26.47
C THR A 332 -30.78 7.04 -25.64
N LEU A 333 -30.43 8.00 -24.78
CA LEU A 333 -31.41 8.66 -23.92
C LEU A 333 -32.19 9.70 -24.69
N SER A 334 -33.53 9.58 -24.67
CA SER A 334 -34.49 10.49 -25.34
C SER A 334 -35.40 11.24 -24.37
N ASP A 335 -35.44 10.84 -23.10
CA ASP A 335 -36.26 11.49 -22.08
C ASP A 335 -35.43 12.56 -21.34
N THR A 336 -35.98 13.77 -21.23
CA THR A 336 -35.32 14.91 -20.56
C THR A 336 -35.07 14.67 -19.08
N ALA A 337 -36.00 13.99 -18.39
CA ALA A 337 -35.85 13.67 -16.98
C ALA A 337 -34.70 12.66 -16.75
N ALA A 338 -34.58 11.64 -17.60
CA ALA A 338 -33.52 10.67 -17.58
C ALA A 338 -32.14 11.31 -17.89
N LEU A 339 -32.11 12.26 -18.85
CA LEU A 339 -30.88 13.02 -19.16
C LEU A 339 -30.42 13.89 -17.97
N HIS A 340 -31.36 14.61 -17.34
CA HIS A 340 -31.02 15.40 -16.14
C HIS A 340 -30.48 14.53 -15.00
N ALA A 341 -31.12 13.39 -14.73
CA ALA A 341 -30.65 12.45 -13.70
C ALA A 341 -29.25 11.93 -14.01
N ARG A 342 -29.01 11.55 -15.27
CA ARG A 342 -27.66 11.04 -15.68
C ARG A 342 -26.59 12.13 -15.63
N ILE A 343 -26.90 13.35 -16.05
CA ILE A 343 -25.99 14.50 -15.93
C ILE A 343 -25.64 14.77 -14.48
N ALA A 344 -26.62 14.69 -13.55
CA ALA A 344 -26.38 14.88 -12.13
C ALA A 344 -25.43 13.79 -11.57
N GLU A 345 -25.69 12.52 -11.89
CA GLU A 345 -24.86 11.37 -11.53
C GLU A 345 -23.41 11.54 -12.05
N LEU A 346 -23.24 11.88 -13.33
CA LEU A 346 -21.90 12.05 -13.90
C LEU A 346 -21.13 13.24 -13.31
N ARG A 347 -21.83 14.31 -12.93
CA ARG A 347 -21.21 15.44 -12.23
C ARG A 347 -20.70 15.05 -10.84
N GLU A 348 -21.43 14.21 -10.13
CA GLU A 348 -21.02 13.66 -8.84
C GLU A 348 -19.81 12.75 -9.00
N ASN A 349 -19.84 11.82 -9.96
CA ASN A 349 -18.72 10.95 -10.28
C ASN A 349 -17.47 11.73 -10.68
N LEU A 350 -17.63 12.78 -11.49
CA LEU A 350 -16.51 13.65 -11.89
C LEU A 350 -15.91 14.39 -10.70
N ALA A 351 -16.74 14.85 -9.77
CA ALA A 351 -16.27 15.52 -8.55
C ALA A 351 -15.49 14.54 -7.64
N ALA A 352 -15.99 13.32 -7.46
CA ALA A 352 -15.33 12.27 -6.71
C ALA A 352 -13.99 11.89 -7.35
N LEU A 353 -13.94 11.70 -8.66
CA LEU A 353 -12.72 11.37 -9.40
C LEU A 353 -11.67 12.47 -9.31
N ARG A 354 -12.07 13.74 -9.37
CA ARG A 354 -11.15 14.87 -9.15
C ARG A 354 -10.61 14.94 -7.74
N ALA A 355 -11.40 14.61 -6.74
CA ALA A 355 -10.96 14.52 -5.37
C ALA A 355 -9.92 13.38 -5.20
N GLU A 356 -10.16 12.22 -5.83
CA GLU A 356 -9.21 11.11 -5.86
C GLU A 356 -7.88 11.50 -6.52
N ILE A 357 -7.95 12.14 -7.70
CA ILE A 357 -6.74 12.64 -8.40
C ILE A 357 -5.98 13.65 -7.53
N ALA A 358 -6.68 14.59 -6.89
CA ALA A 358 -6.05 15.56 -6.01
C ALA A 358 -5.32 14.89 -4.85
N THR A 359 -5.92 13.85 -4.24
CA THR A 359 -5.27 13.05 -3.18
C THR A 359 -4.01 12.35 -3.69
N LEU A 360 -4.07 11.73 -4.88
CA LEU A 360 -2.91 11.08 -5.49
C LEU A 360 -1.81 12.09 -5.88
N GLN A 361 -2.18 13.30 -6.29
CA GLN A 361 -1.22 14.37 -6.63
C GLN A 361 -0.58 15.03 -5.41
N ASP A 362 -1.24 14.98 -4.25
CA ASP A 362 -0.74 15.47 -2.96
C ASP A 362 0.13 14.41 -2.25
N ASP A 363 0.25 13.22 -2.81
CA ASP A 363 1.14 12.16 -2.32
C ASP A 363 2.62 12.57 -2.48
N ASP A 364 3.39 12.45 -1.39
CA ASP A 364 4.81 12.83 -1.37
C ASP A 364 5.62 12.04 -2.41
N THR A 365 5.29 10.76 -2.62
CA THR A 365 5.94 9.90 -3.61
C THR A 365 5.68 10.39 -5.02
N TYR A 366 4.45 10.79 -5.33
CA TYR A 366 4.13 11.37 -6.64
C TYR A 366 4.88 12.66 -6.88
N THR A 367 4.93 13.54 -5.87
CA THR A 367 5.67 14.80 -5.94
C THR A 367 7.17 14.56 -6.17
N LEU A 368 7.76 13.58 -5.46
CA LEU A 368 9.14 13.13 -5.63
C LEU A 368 9.39 12.65 -7.07
N LEU A 369 8.53 11.76 -7.58
CA LEU A 369 8.69 11.16 -8.91
C LEU A 369 8.63 12.18 -10.03
N ARG A 370 7.82 13.22 -9.88
CA ARG A 370 7.76 14.34 -10.82
C ARG A 370 8.98 15.26 -10.76
N GLY A 371 9.73 15.21 -9.68
CA GLY A 371 10.95 16.02 -9.47
C GLY A 371 12.17 15.50 -10.23
N PHE A 372 12.18 14.23 -10.67
CA PHE A 372 13.33 13.69 -11.41
C PHE A 372 13.43 14.27 -12.80
N ALA A 373 14.65 14.71 -13.16
CA ALA A 373 14.92 15.30 -14.45
C ALA A 373 14.88 14.26 -15.60
N ASP A 374 15.34 13.07 -15.32
CA ASP A 374 15.45 11.96 -16.26
C ASP A 374 15.49 10.61 -15.53
N GLU A 375 15.52 9.51 -16.29
CA GLU A 375 15.62 8.16 -15.79
C GLU A 375 16.92 7.92 -14.99
N ALA A 376 18.02 8.58 -15.34
CA ALA A 376 19.30 8.43 -14.63
C ALA A 376 19.22 9.03 -13.21
N ALA A 377 18.54 10.15 -13.03
CA ALA A 377 18.28 10.74 -11.72
C ALA A 377 17.38 9.83 -10.86
N TYR A 378 16.38 9.21 -11.46
CA TYR A 378 15.52 8.24 -10.80
C TYR A 378 16.31 7.01 -10.33
N GLN A 379 17.15 6.41 -11.19
CA GLN A 379 17.98 5.26 -10.83
C GLN A 379 19.03 5.60 -9.77
N ALA A 380 19.60 6.81 -9.82
CA ALA A 380 20.53 7.29 -8.79
C ALA A 380 19.84 7.39 -7.42
N TYR A 381 18.61 7.88 -7.38
CA TYR A 381 17.80 7.92 -6.16
C TYR A 381 17.54 6.53 -5.58
N LEU A 382 17.14 5.55 -6.41
CA LEU A 382 16.94 4.17 -5.94
C LEU A 382 18.25 3.59 -5.36
N ALA A 383 19.38 3.82 -6.04
CA ALA A 383 20.68 3.36 -5.53
C ALA A 383 21.06 4.02 -4.20
N GLU A 384 20.75 5.29 -4.00
CA GLU A 384 20.95 6.01 -2.74
C GLU A 384 20.08 5.41 -1.63
N GLN A 385 18.80 5.14 -1.89
CA GLN A 385 17.91 4.49 -0.92
C GLN A 385 18.43 3.10 -0.51
N CYS A 386 18.87 2.29 -1.47
CA CYS A 386 19.46 0.99 -1.18
C CYS A 386 20.76 1.11 -0.33
N ALA A 387 21.57 2.14 -0.56
CA ALA A 387 22.78 2.39 0.25
C ALA A 387 22.45 2.79 1.70
N ILE A 388 21.39 3.58 1.90
CA ILE A 388 20.88 3.92 3.24
C ILE A 388 20.43 2.66 3.97
N LEU A 389 19.63 1.82 3.33
CA LEU A 389 19.15 0.55 3.90
C LEU A 389 20.31 -0.41 4.22
N ALA A 390 21.34 -0.46 3.38
CA ALA A 390 22.53 -1.26 3.65
C ALA A 390 23.28 -0.78 4.91
N GLY A 391 23.31 0.54 5.14
CA GLY A 391 23.88 1.10 6.37
C GLY A 391 23.06 0.75 7.63
N GLU A 392 21.72 0.72 7.51
CA GLU A 392 20.84 0.28 8.59
C GLU A 392 21.03 -1.21 8.90
N LEU A 393 21.16 -2.04 7.86
CA LEU A 393 21.41 -3.48 8.00
C LEU A 393 22.72 -3.75 8.76
N GLU A 394 23.78 -3.00 8.47
CA GLU A 394 25.07 -3.14 9.15
C GLU A 394 24.98 -2.81 10.65
N GLN A 395 24.15 -1.82 11.00
CA GLN A 395 23.86 -1.50 12.40
C GLN A 395 23.09 -2.64 13.09
N LEU A 396 22.10 -3.24 12.43
CA LEU A 396 21.34 -4.36 12.98
C LEU A 396 22.22 -5.61 13.17
N TYR A 397 23.11 -5.92 12.22
CA TYR A 397 24.04 -7.02 12.38
C TYR A 397 25.06 -6.77 13.53
N THR A 398 25.44 -5.52 13.73
CA THR A 398 26.29 -5.16 14.88
C THR A 398 25.55 -5.40 16.20
N LEU A 399 24.28 -4.98 16.27
CA LEU A 399 23.45 -5.23 17.45
C LEU A 399 23.20 -6.73 17.67
N LEU A 400 22.90 -7.47 16.61
CA LEU A 400 22.68 -8.91 16.68
C LEU A 400 23.90 -9.63 17.25
N ARG A 401 25.10 -9.27 16.77
CA ARG A 401 26.36 -9.83 17.27
C ARG A 401 26.57 -9.53 18.75
N THR A 402 26.32 -8.29 19.20
CA THR A 402 26.46 -7.96 20.62
C THR A 402 25.48 -8.75 21.49
N LEU A 403 24.25 -8.95 21.03
CA LEU A 403 23.27 -9.75 21.78
C LEU A 403 23.63 -11.23 21.85
N THR A 404 24.19 -11.79 20.77
CA THR A 404 24.64 -13.20 20.76
C THR A 404 25.93 -13.42 21.60
N GLU A 405 26.85 -12.43 21.62
CA GLU A 405 28.06 -12.48 22.50
C GLU A 405 27.63 -12.41 23.98
N GLU A 406 26.67 -11.56 24.35
CA GLU A 406 26.13 -11.48 25.72
C GLU A 406 25.48 -12.80 26.18
N GLU A 407 24.74 -13.50 25.28
CA GLU A 407 24.16 -14.81 25.61
C GLU A 407 25.25 -15.90 25.83
N ALA A 408 26.29 -15.86 25.03
CA ALA A 408 27.40 -16.80 25.19
C ALA A 408 28.14 -16.60 26.52
N ASP A 409 28.30 -15.34 26.95
CA ASP A 409 28.94 -15.01 28.24
C ASP A 409 28.03 -15.39 29.43
N ASP A 410 26.72 -15.16 29.33
CA ASP A 410 25.74 -15.58 30.35
C ASP A 410 25.65 -17.11 30.47
N ALA A 411 25.77 -17.85 29.37
CA ALA A 411 25.79 -19.31 29.37
C ALA A 411 27.13 -19.89 29.88
N GLY A 412 28.26 -19.21 29.63
CA GLY A 412 29.59 -19.62 30.10
C GLY A 412 29.83 -19.32 31.58
N GLY A 413 29.16 -18.33 32.15
CA GLY A 413 29.31 -17.95 33.56
C GLY A 413 28.75 -18.95 34.57
N VAL A 414 27.92 -19.90 34.14
CA VAL A 414 27.35 -20.96 34.99
C VAL A 414 28.31 -22.17 35.13
N ALA A 415 29.30 -22.29 34.24
CA ALA A 415 30.27 -23.40 34.26
C ALA A 415 31.54 -23.16 35.10
N ASP A 416 31.80 -21.88 35.49
CA ASP A 416 33.08 -21.51 36.11
C ASP A 416 33.00 -21.34 37.65
N THR A 417 31.86 -21.70 38.28
CA THR A 417 31.75 -21.66 39.76
C THR A 417 31.87 -23.02 40.42
N ALA A 418 32.25 -24.08 39.68
CA ALA A 418 32.37 -25.43 40.20
C ALA A 418 33.83 -25.92 40.36
N ASP A 419 34.86 -25.07 40.03
CA ASP A 419 36.25 -25.57 40.02
C ASP A 419 37.22 -24.59 40.70
N ASP A 420 36.97 -24.22 41.97
CA ASP A 420 37.94 -23.44 42.75
C ASP A 420 38.04 -23.92 44.22
N ASP A 421 38.10 -25.23 44.43
CA ASP A 421 38.58 -25.83 45.68
C ASP A 421 39.28 -27.18 45.38
N ALA A 422 40.51 -27.12 44.87
CA ALA A 422 41.39 -28.26 44.95
C ALA A 422 42.78 -27.80 45.35
N ASP A 423 43.05 -28.05 46.60
CA ASP A 423 44.23 -27.84 47.36
C ASP A 423 45.56 -28.26 46.70
N ASP A 424 46.54 -27.41 46.92
CA ASP A 424 47.95 -27.61 46.96
C ASP A 424 48.32 -28.81 47.84
N ASP A 425 48.97 -29.87 47.28
CA ASP A 425 49.99 -30.63 48.04
C ASP A 425 50.86 -31.47 47.10
N ASP A 426 52.09 -31.07 47.07
CA ASP A 426 53.38 -31.81 47.11
C ASP A 426 53.69 -33.05 46.26
N ALA A 427 54.88 -32.95 45.73
CA ALA A 427 55.97 -33.94 45.61
C ALA A 427 56.25 -34.57 44.23
N ASP A 428 57.23 -34.01 43.60
CA ASP A 428 58.54 -34.64 43.33
C ASP A 428 58.54 -36.09 42.75
N GLU A 429 59.16 -36.20 41.67
CA GLU A 429 60.13 -37.19 41.19
C GLU A 429 60.05 -37.53 39.69
N THR A 430 61.04 -37.00 39.02
CA THR A 430 61.87 -37.64 37.97
C THR A 430 61.45 -39.01 37.41
N PHE A 431 61.41 -39.17 36.06
CA PHE A 431 62.35 -40.01 35.28
C PHE A 431 61.86 -40.18 33.81
N PHE A 432 62.78 -39.81 32.91
CA PHE A 432 63.15 -40.45 31.62
C PHE A 432 62.13 -41.28 30.84
N PHE A 433 61.80 -40.86 29.62
CA PHE A 433 62.35 -41.16 28.28
C PHE A 433 61.78 -40.30 27.20
#